data_dbb9b47dd9678b7a0cdfb58e33217bbc
#
_entry.id   dbb9b47dd9678b7a0cdfb58e33217bbc
#
_cell.length_a   1.000
_cell.length_b   1.000
_cell.length_c   1.000
_cell.angle_alpha   90.00
_cell.angle_beta   90.00
_cell.angle_gamma   90.00
#
_symmetry.space_group_name_H-M   'P 1'
#
loop_
_entity.id
_entity.type
_entity.pdbx_description
1 polymer ?
#
loop_
_entity_poly.entity_id
_entity_poly.type
_entity_poly.pdbx_seq_one_letter_code
_entity_poly.pdbx_strand_id
1 'polypeptide(L)'
;MAESLARRGEAAIPVERAMRDFRINLIFEGSSEIMRLFIAREAVDHHFKLAFNIVNPESTFKEKLSAMANATPFYLTWYPSRWLNAARFKRYGEFGKLARHVRYVERNTRHLGRSIFHAMVRFGPKLERRQMVLFRAVDIGAELFAMSAACSRAQMLSKQGRPEAIALADAFCLEARDRIAIHFDQLFGANDPALYKVAMQVLKGEHAWLEQGIVSSVPHPDKAKRRPTGGGGAVLDADAVTATVGATQ
;
A
#
# COMPACT_ATOMS: atom_id res chain seq x y z
N MET A 1 24.01 -6.99 23.71
CA MET A 1 23.83 -7.85 22.50
C MET A 1 24.97 -7.67 21.49
N ALA A 2 25.29 -6.47 21.01
CA ALA A 2 26.40 -6.25 20.06
C ALA A 2 27.76 -6.74 20.60
N GLU A 3 28.08 -6.47 21.85
CA GLU A 3 29.30 -6.96 22.49
C GLU A 3 29.34 -8.49 22.64
N SER A 4 28.23 -9.14 22.91
CA SER A 4 28.17 -10.60 23.01
C SER A 4 28.34 -11.27 21.64
N LEU A 5 27.88 -10.64 20.55
CA LEU A 5 28.11 -11.07 19.17
C LEU A 5 29.62 -10.93 18.82
N ALA A 6 30.19 -9.78 19.13
CA ALA A 6 31.62 -9.54 18.88
C ALA A 6 32.52 -10.53 19.62
N ARG A 7 32.20 -10.90 20.88
CA ARG A 7 32.93 -11.93 21.66
C ARG A 7 32.85 -13.32 21.01
N ARG A 8 31.84 -13.60 20.20
CA ARG A 8 31.71 -14.86 19.45
C ARG A 8 32.29 -14.80 18.03
N GLY A 9 32.93 -13.68 17.67
CA GLY A 9 33.47 -13.46 16.32
C GLY A 9 32.39 -13.17 15.28
N GLU A 10 31.16 -12.89 15.72
CA GLU A 10 30.06 -12.52 14.84
C GLU A 10 30.05 -11.00 14.59
N ALA A 11 29.50 -10.57 13.44
CA ALA A 11 29.37 -9.16 13.15
C ALA A 11 28.49 -8.48 14.21
N ALA A 12 29.03 -7.46 14.89
CA ALA A 12 28.35 -6.71 15.94
C ALA A 12 27.28 -5.74 15.35
N ILE A 13 26.34 -6.27 14.57
CA ILE A 13 25.25 -5.50 14.00
C ILE A 13 24.20 -5.28 15.09
N PRO A 14 23.87 -4.03 15.44
CA PRO A 14 22.90 -3.73 16.50
C PRO A 14 21.45 -3.91 16.02
N VAL A 15 21.07 -5.12 15.60
CA VAL A 15 19.76 -5.43 15.01
C VAL A 15 18.61 -5.06 15.96
N GLU A 16 18.78 -5.35 17.26
CA GLU A 16 17.77 -5.01 18.27
C GLU A 16 17.58 -3.49 18.39
N ARG A 17 18.68 -2.74 18.40
CA ARG A 17 18.63 -1.28 18.39
C ARG A 17 18.02 -0.75 17.12
N ALA A 18 18.40 -1.26 15.97
CA ALA A 18 17.83 -0.88 14.70
C ALA A 18 16.30 -1.13 14.68
N MET A 19 15.84 -2.26 15.21
CA MET A 19 14.42 -2.56 15.31
C MET A 19 13.67 -1.53 16.18
N ARG A 20 14.25 -1.10 17.31
CA ARG A 20 13.65 -0.05 18.16
C ARG A 20 13.64 1.31 17.47
N ASP A 21 14.75 1.68 16.84
CA ASP A 21 14.93 2.97 16.18
C ASP A 21 13.98 3.07 14.96
N PHE A 22 13.80 1.98 14.19
CA PHE A 22 12.90 1.96 13.04
C PHE A 22 11.40 1.94 13.40
N ARG A 23 11.08 1.58 14.65
CA ARG A 23 9.67 1.55 15.07
C ARG A 23 8.99 2.92 14.98
N ILE A 24 9.74 3.98 15.20
CA ILE A 24 9.23 5.35 15.11
C ILE A 24 8.77 5.70 13.69
N ASN A 25 9.41 5.14 12.66
CA ASN A 25 9.07 5.40 11.25
C ASN A 25 7.66 4.91 10.87
N LEU A 26 7.04 4.06 11.69
CA LEU A 26 5.64 3.64 11.50
C LEU A 26 4.64 4.71 11.99
N ILE A 27 5.10 5.69 12.77
CA ILE A 27 4.25 6.62 13.51
C ILE A 27 4.51 8.07 13.09
N PHE A 28 5.81 8.49 13.02
CA PHE A 28 6.21 9.86 12.72
C PHE A 28 6.52 10.07 11.24
N GLU A 29 6.48 11.35 10.81
CA GLU A 29 6.83 11.81 9.46
C GLU A 29 6.02 11.15 8.35
N GLY A 30 4.77 10.84 8.66
CA GLY A 30 3.85 10.09 7.81
C GLY A 30 3.75 8.64 8.28
N SER A 31 2.67 8.34 9.02
CA SER A 31 2.39 6.96 9.42
C SER A 31 2.31 6.05 8.19
N SER A 32 2.53 4.76 8.38
CA SER A 32 2.49 3.79 7.28
C SER A 32 1.17 3.86 6.49
N GLU A 33 0.06 4.16 7.16
CA GLU A 33 -1.26 4.32 6.53
C GLU A 33 -1.30 5.54 5.63
N ILE A 34 -0.78 6.68 6.10
CA ILE A 34 -0.73 7.93 5.32
C ILE A 34 0.20 7.76 4.11
N MET A 35 1.36 7.14 4.29
CA MET A 35 2.29 6.89 3.18
C MET A 35 1.66 5.98 2.12
N ARG A 36 0.88 4.97 2.51
CA ARG A 36 0.12 4.15 1.55
C ARG A 36 -0.88 4.98 0.74
N LEU A 37 -1.58 5.92 1.38
CA LEU A 37 -2.51 6.81 0.67
C LEU A 37 -1.79 7.73 -0.31
N PHE A 38 -0.63 8.28 0.06
CA PHE A 38 0.18 9.09 -0.86
C PHE A 38 0.63 8.27 -2.08
N ILE A 39 1.19 7.08 -1.87
CA ILE A 39 1.63 6.21 -2.97
C ILE A 39 0.44 5.82 -3.85
N ALA A 40 -0.72 5.49 -3.25
CA ALA A 40 -1.92 5.17 -4.00
C ALA A 40 -2.39 6.35 -4.85
N ARG A 41 -2.39 7.57 -4.30
CA ARG A 41 -2.74 8.79 -5.02
C ARG A 41 -1.85 9.00 -6.23
N GLU A 42 -0.54 8.93 -6.04
CA GLU A 42 0.42 9.07 -7.15
C GLU A 42 0.23 8.00 -8.23
N ALA A 43 -0.05 6.76 -7.82
CA ALA A 43 -0.29 5.66 -8.76
C ALA A 43 -1.51 5.88 -9.66
N VAL A 44 -2.52 6.61 -9.20
CA VAL A 44 -3.76 6.87 -9.96
C VAL A 44 -3.81 8.26 -10.57
N ASP A 45 -2.94 9.18 -10.18
CA ASP A 45 -2.97 10.61 -10.56
C ASP A 45 -3.05 10.82 -12.08
N HIS A 46 -2.22 10.14 -12.85
CA HIS A 46 -2.24 10.24 -14.30
C HIS A 46 -3.59 9.87 -14.91
N HIS A 47 -4.19 8.79 -14.41
CA HIS A 47 -5.52 8.35 -14.87
C HIS A 47 -6.63 9.31 -14.43
N PHE A 48 -6.53 9.86 -13.22
CA PHE A 48 -7.48 10.86 -12.76
C PHE A 48 -7.41 12.13 -13.60
N LYS A 49 -6.22 12.62 -13.92
CA LYS A 49 -6.08 13.80 -14.79
C LYS A 49 -6.71 13.59 -16.16
N LEU A 50 -6.54 12.41 -16.76
CA LEU A 50 -7.15 12.07 -18.05
C LEU A 50 -8.67 11.92 -18.00
N ALA A 51 -9.17 11.37 -16.89
CA ALA A 51 -10.59 11.02 -16.75
C ALA A 51 -11.39 12.03 -15.91
N PHE A 52 -10.76 13.10 -15.40
CA PHE A 52 -11.37 14.03 -14.45
C PHE A 52 -12.74 14.54 -14.93
N ASN A 53 -12.79 15.11 -16.15
CA ASN A 53 -14.04 15.65 -16.69
C ASN A 53 -15.10 14.57 -17.00
N ILE A 54 -14.70 13.30 -17.14
CA ILE A 54 -15.62 12.19 -17.36
C ILE A 54 -16.39 11.88 -16.07
N VAL A 55 -15.69 11.92 -14.92
CA VAL A 55 -16.24 11.53 -13.61
C VAL A 55 -16.77 12.71 -12.80
N ASN A 56 -16.42 13.95 -13.17
CA ASN A 56 -16.89 15.15 -12.48
C ASN A 56 -18.41 15.36 -12.71
N PRO A 57 -19.22 15.40 -11.64
CA PRO A 57 -20.66 15.65 -11.76
C PRO A 57 -21.03 17.00 -12.39
N GLU A 58 -20.17 18.00 -12.19
CA GLU A 58 -20.38 19.38 -12.67
C GLU A 58 -20.06 19.56 -14.16
N SER A 59 -19.34 18.61 -14.77
CA SER A 59 -19.00 18.68 -16.18
C SER A 59 -20.24 18.52 -17.07
N THR A 60 -20.34 19.36 -18.07
CA THR A 60 -21.41 19.30 -19.10
C THR A 60 -21.24 18.03 -19.96
N PHE A 61 -22.32 17.59 -20.61
CA PHE A 61 -22.27 16.43 -21.51
C PHE A 61 -21.24 16.59 -22.64
N LYS A 62 -21.08 17.81 -23.16
CA LYS A 62 -20.10 18.12 -24.22
C LYS A 62 -18.66 17.97 -23.70
N GLU A 63 -18.38 18.44 -22.48
CA GLU A 63 -17.06 18.28 -21.84
C GLU A 63 -16.74 16.81 -21.56
N LYS A 64 -17.72 16.03 -21.09
CA LYS A 64 -17.57 14.59 -20.88
C LYS A 64 -17.23 13.86 -22.17
N LEU A 65 -17.96 14.18 -23.25
CA LEU A 65 -17.73 13.57 -24.56
C LEU A 65 -16.33 13.94 -25.12
N SER A 66 -15.92 15.20 -24.98
CA SER A 66 -14.59 15.66 -25.38
C SER A 66 -13.49 14.97 -24.57
N ALA A 67 -13.66 14.85 -23.24
CA ALA A 67 -12.71 14.15 -22.38
C ALA A 67 -12.62 12.66 -22.73
N MET A 68 -13.74 12.00 -23.04
CA MET A 68 -13.74 10.62 -23.54
C MET A 68 -12.97 10.49 -24.86
N ALA A 69 -13.21 11.37 -25.81
CA ALA A 69 -12.49 11.36 -27.10
C ALA A 69 -10.99 11.53 -26.91
N ASN A 70 -10.57 12.42 -26.02
CA ASN A 70 -9.17 12.68 -25.71
C ASN A 70 -8.48 11.53 -24.94
N ALA A 71 -9.21 10.85 -24.05
CA ALA A 71 -8.68 9.73 -23.28
C ALA A 71 -8.63 8.40 -24.07
N THR A 72 -9.49 8.25 -25.07
CA THR A 72 -9.64 7.01 -25.86
C THR A 72 -8.35 6.55 -26.52
N PRO A 73 -7.55 7.36 -27.21
CA PRO A 73 -6.32 6.91 -27.86
C PRO A 73 -5.30 6.36 -26.85
N PHE A 74 -5.20 6.99 -25.67
CA PHE A 74 -4.36 6.52 -24.60
C PHE A 74 -4.79 5.13 -24.11
N TYR A 75 -6.07 4.95 -23.77
CA TYR A 75 -6.56 3.67 -23.23
C TYR A 75 -6.60 2.54 -24.27
N LEU A 76 -6.83 2.84 -25.55
CA LEU A 76 -6.78 1.85 -26.63
C LEU A 76 -5.37 1.23 -26.79
N THR A 77 -4.31 1.98 -26.46
CA THR A 77 -2.94 1.46 -26.52
C THR A 77 -2.47 0.94 -25.15
N TRP A 78 -2.76 1.70 -24.10
CA TRP A 78 -2.31 1.37 -22.75
C TRP A 78 -2.93 0.08 -22.21
N TYR A 79 -4.25 -0.08 -22.30
CA TYR A 79 -4.93 -1.24 -21.70
C TYR A 79 -4.55 -2.57 -22.36
N PRO A 80 -4.54 -2.73 -23.70
CA PRO A 80 -4.06 -3.94 -24.33
C PRO A 80 -2.58 -4.22 -24.02
N SER A 81 -1.74 -3.18 -23.92
CA SER A 81 -0.32 -3.36 -23.57
C SER A 81 -0.10 -3.99 -22.19
N ARG A 82 -1.06 -3.86 -21.27
CA ARG A 82 -1.00 -4.51 -19.95
C ARG A 82 -1.29 -6.01 -20.01
N TRP A 83 -1.96 -6.48 -21.07
CA TRP A 83 -2.21 -7.91 -21.30
C TRP A 83 -1.07 -8.59 -22.09
N LEU A 84 -0.37 -7.82 -22.91
CA LEU A 84 0.75 -8.33 -23.67
C LEU A 84 1.89 -8.71 -22.73
N ASN A 85 2.15 -10.00 -22.61
CA ASN A 85 3.18 -10.54 -21.72
C ASN A 85 4.55 -10.50 -22.42
N ALA A 86 5.10 -9.30 -22.62
CA ALA A 86 6.44 -9.13 -23.21
C ALA A 86 7.55 -9.79 -22.34
N ALA A 87 7.31 -9.95 -21.04
CA ALA A 87 8.20 -10.66 -20.12
C ALA A 87 8.41 -12.12 -20.54
N ARG A 88 7.47 -12.70 -21.28
CA ARG A 88 7.60 -14.08 -21.78
C ARG A 88 8.79 -14.24 -22.72
N PHE A 89 9.13 -13.18 -23.44
CA PHE A 89 10.23 -13.18 -24.41
C PHE A 89 11.56 -12.69 -23.82
N LYS A 90 11.54 -12.01 -22.69
CA LYS A 90 12.75 -11.54 -21.99
C LYS A 90 13.33 -12.65 -21.14
N ARG A 91 14.57 -13.02 -21.40
CA ARG A 91 15.21 -14.12 -20.66
C ARG A 91 15.82 -13.69 -19.33
N TYR A 92 16.22 -12.41 -19.16
CA TYR A 92 16.91 -11.89 -17.98
C TYR A 92 18.09 -12.78 -17.56
N GLY A 93 18.88 -13.24 -18.55
CA GLY A 93 19.97 -14.19 -18.34
C GLY A 93 21.00 -13.72 -17.32
N GLU A 94 21.18 -12.40 -17.22
CA GLU A 94 22.08 -11.77 -16.25
C GLU A 94 21.73 -12.09 -14.80
N PHE A 95 20.48 -12.40 -14.49
CA PHE A 95 20.02 -12.76 -13.15
C PHE A 95 20.10 -14.25 -12.85
N GLY A 96 20.48 -15.12 -13.78
CA GLY A 96 20.61 -16.55 -13.57
C GLY A 96 19.37 -17.16 -12.92
N LYS A 97 19.53 -17.75 -11.73
CA LYS A 97 18.42 -18.38 -10.97
C LYS A 97 17.34 -17.37 -10.57
N LEU A 98 17.66 -16.12 -10.36
CA LEU A 98 16.72 -15.07 -9.97
C LEU A 98 15.87 -14.52 -11.14
N ALA A 99 16.21 -14.89 -12.40
CA ALA A 99 15.47 -14.46 -13.58
C ALA A 99 13.96 -14.80 -13.52
N ARG A 100 13.61 -15.90 -12.83
CA ARG A 100 12.21 -16.28 -12.61
C ARG A 100 11.44 -15.26 -11.76
N HIS A 101 12.11 -14.64 -10.80
CA HIS A 101 11.51 -13.62 -9.92
C HIS A 101 11.40 -12.28 -10.64
N VAL A 102 12.40 -11.89 -11.44
CA VAL A 102 12.33 -10.69 -12.26
C VAL A 102 11.17 -10.76 -13.27
N ARG A 103 10.99 -11.90 -13.93
CA ARG A 103 9.82 -12.14 -14.80
C ARG A 103 8.48 -12.10 -14.03
N TYR A 104 8.48 -12.62 -12.80
CA TYR A 104 7.30 -12.55 -11.94
C TYR A 104 6.96 -11.08 -11.61
N VAL A 105 7.95 -10.28 -11.24
CA VAL A 105 7.79 -8.84 -10.98
C VAL A 105 7.20 -8.14 -12.19
N GLU A 106 7.80 -8.28 -13.39
CA GLU A 106 7.31 -7.62 -14.60
C GLU A 106 5.84 -7.98 -14.90
N ARG A 107 5.51 -9.27 -14.82
CA ARG A 107 4.14 -9.74 -15.07
C ARG A 107 3.14 -9.16 -14.05
N ASN A 108 3.49 -9.18 -12.77
CA ASN A 108 2.59 -8.75 -11.71
C ASN A 108 2.50 -7.23 -11.58
N THR A 109 3.52 -6.47 -11.98
CA THR A 109 3.40 -5.01 -12.14
C THR A 109 2.33 -4.65 -13.19
N ARG A 110 2.26 -5.39 -14.31
CA ARG A 110 1.20 -5.20 -15.31
C ARG A 110 -0.16 -5.62 -14.79
N HIS A 111 -0.22 -6.71 -14.01
CA HIS A 111 -1.44 -7.16 -13.36
C HIS A 111 -1.93 -6.11 -12.36
N LEU A 112 -1.06 -5.57 -11.53
CA LEU A 112 -1.38 -4.50 -10.59
C LEU A 112 -1.93 -3.26 -11.31
N GLY A 113 -1.28 -2.83 -12.40
CA GLY A 113 -1.78 -1.70 -13.20
C GLY A 113 -3.20 -1.93 -13.72
N ARG A 114 -3.52 -3.13 -14.23
CA ARG A 114 -4.90 -3.47 -14.64
C ARG A 114 -5.85 -3.46 -13.45
N SER A 115 -5.44 -4.03 -12.32
CA SER A 115 -6.27 -4.11 -11.12
C SER A 115 -6.62 -2.74 -10.56
N ILE A 116 -5.66 -1.80 -10.55
CA ILE A 116 -5.90 -0.40 -10.17
C ILE A 116 -6.88 0.25 -11.15
N PHE A 117 -6.70 0.05 -12.46
CA PHE A 117 -7.62 0.56 -13.48
C PHE A 117 -9.05 0.01 -13.28
N HIS A 118 -9.18 -1.29 -13.03
CA HIS A 118 -10.50 -1.89 -12.73
C HIS A 118 -11.12 -1.32 -11.45
N ALA A 119 -10.31 -1.05 -10.42
CA ALA A 119 -10.79 -0.40 -9.20
C ALA A 119 -11.31 1.02 -9.49
N MET A 120 -10.60 1.79 -10.32
CA MET A 120 -11.04 3.13 -10.74
C MET A 120 -12.37 3.08 -11.52
N VAL A 121 -12.50 2.16 -12.48
CA VAL A 121 -13.72 1.98 -13.25
C VAL A 121 -14.90 1.54 -12.36
N ARG A 122 -14.64 0.60 -11.43
CA ARG A 122 -15.68 0.03 -10.54
C ARG A 122 -16.17 1.01 -9.50
N PHE A 123 -15.28 1.80 -8.90
CA PHE A 123 -15.60 2.65 -7.76
C PHE A 123 -15.67 4.13 -8.12
N GLY A 124 -15.07 4.56 -9.23
CA GLY A 124 -15.03 5.97 -9.64
C GLY A 124 -14.53 6.88 -8.52
N PRO A 125 -15.19 8.03 -8.25
CA PRO A 125 -14.83 8.96 -7.19
C PRO A 125 -14.87 8.34 -5.78
N LYS A 126 -15.63 7.25 -5.59
CA LYS A 126 -15.71 6.56 -4.30
C LYS A 126 -14.48 5.71 -3.98
N LEU A 127 -13.52 5.60 -4.91
CA LEU A 127 -12.29 4.82 -4.70
C LEU A 127 -11.46 5.35 -3.53
N GLU A 128 -11.39 6.67 -3.34
CA GLU A 128 -10.68 7.29 -2.22
C GLU A 128 -11.16 6.81 -0.85
N ARG A 129 -12.46 6.46 -0.74
CA ARG A 129 -13.06 5.89 0.49
C ARG A 129 -12.86 4.38 0.63
N ARG A 130 -12.28 3.72 -0.38
CA ARG A 130 -11.98 2.29 -0.39
C ARG A 130 -10.52 2.03 0.00
N GLN A 131 -10.12 2.53 1.16
CA GLN A 131 -8.73 2.51 1.63
C GLN A 131 -8.12 1.10 1.64
N MET A 132 -8.89 0.06 1.99
CA MET A 132 -8.39 -1.32 1.99
C MET A 132 -7.95 -1.79 0.59
N VAL A 133 -8.69 -1.40 -0.46
CA VAL A 133 -8.30 -1.69 -1.86
C VAL A 133 -7.00 -0.98 -2.20
N LEU A 134 -6.90 0.30 -1.82
CA LEU A 134 -5.70 1.12 -2.07
C LEU A 134 -4.49 0.60 -1.32
N PHE A 135 -4.64 0.24 -0.05
CA PHE A 135 -3.55 -0.30 0.77
C PHE A 135 -3.02 -1.62 0.22
N ARG A 136 -3.90 -2.57 -0.12
CA ARG A 136 -3.49 -3.83 -0.74
C ARG A 136 -2.77 -3.60 -2.07
N ALA A 137 -3.23 -2.66 -2.90
CA ALA A 137 -2.55 -2.31 -4.14
C ALA A 137 -1.14 -1.76 -3.91
N VAL A 138 -0.98 -0.90 -2.89
CA VAL A 138 0.34 -0.35 -2.51
C VAL A 138 1.24 -1.44 -1.93
N ASP A 139 0.72 -2.32 -1.08
CA ASP A 139 1.50 -3.41 -0.49
C ASP A 139 1.99 -4.38 -1.59
N ILE A 140 1.17 -4.70 -2.60
CA ILE A 140 1.63 -5.44 -3.79
C ILE A 140 2.77 -4.69 -4.49
N GLY A 141 2.63 -3.40 -4.71
CA GLY A 141 3.66 -2.57 -5.35
C GLY A 141 4.97 -2.56 -4.56
N ALA A 142 4.89 -2.41 -3.24
CA ALA A 142 6.03 -2.42 -2.33
C ALA A 142 6.77 -3.77 -2.34
N GLU A 143 6.04 -4.88 -2.29
CA GLU A 143 6.63 -6.22 -2.38
C GLU A 143 7.31 -6.46 -3.74
N LEU A 144 6.70 -6.04 -4.84
CA LEU A 144 7.30 -6.13 -6.18
C LEU A 144 8.59 -5.29 -6.28
N PHE A 145 8.59 -4.09 -5.68
CA PHE A 145 9.78 -3.25 -5.59
C PHE A 145 10.88 -3.92 -4.76
N ALA A 146 10.54 -4.45 -3.58
CA ALA A 146 11.47 -5.13 -2.70
C ALA A 146 12.10 -6.36 -3.38
N MET A 147 11.32 -7.15 -4.12
CA MET A 147 11.81 -8.27 -4.93
C MET A 147 12.83 -7.80 -5.98
N SER A 148 12.54 -6.68 -6.67
CA SER A 148 13.44 -6.12 -7.68
C SER A 148 14.77 -5.69 -7.06
N ALA A 149 14.70 -4.99 -5.92
CA ALA A 149 15.87 -4.53 -5.18
C ALA A 149 16.71 -5.71 -4.65
N ALA A 150 16.06 -6.73 -4.07
CA ALA A 150 16.73 -7.94 -3.57
C ALA A 150 17.45 -8.69 -4.71
N CYS A 151 16.79 -8.90 -5.85
CA CYS A 151 17.40 -9.56 -7.00
C CYS A 151 18.60 -8.78 -7.53
N SER A 152 18.47 -7.45 -7.68
CA SER A 152 19.54 -6.59 -8.17
C SER A 152 20.74 -6.57 -7.20
N ARG A 153 20.48 -6.46 -5.90
CA ARG A 153 21.52 -6.46 -4.87
C ARG A 153 22.25 -7.81 -4.81
N ALA A 154 21.51 -8.92 -4.82
CA ALA A 154 22.11 -10.26 -4.78
C ALA A 154 22.97 -10.53 -6.03
N GLN A 155 22.53 -10.09 -7.19
CA GLN A 155 23.30 -10.21 -8.43
C GLN A 155 24.59 -9.40 -8.37
N MET A 156 24.55 -8.20 -7.79
CA MET A 156 25.74 -7.38 -7.58
C MET A 156 26.72 -8.04 -6.62
N LEU A 157 26.23 -8.54 -5.47
CA LEU A 157 27.05 -9.22 -4.46
C LEU A 157 27.67 -10.51 -5.01
N SER A 158 26.92 -11.28 -5.78
CA SER A 158 27.43 -12.50 -6.43
C SER A 158 28.60 -12.19 -7.37
N LYS A 159 28.54 -11.11 -8.14
CA LYS A 159 29.65 -10.65 -8.98
C LYS A 159 30.87 -10.16 -8.17
N GLN A 160 30.67 -9.79 -6.91
CA GLN A 160 31.70 -9.39 -5.96
C GLN A 160 32.27 -10.58 -5.13
N GLY A 161 31.97 -11.82 -5.54
CA GLY A 161 32.48 -13.01 -4.86
C GLY A 161 31.64 -13.53 -3.70
N ARG A 162 30.36 -13.11 -3.60
CA ARG A 162 29.41 -13.59 -2.59
C ARG A 162 28.22 -14.31 -3.24
N PRO A 163 28.41 -15.49 -3.82
CA PRO A 163 27.36 -16.23 -4.54
C PRO A 163 26.21 -16.68 -3.63
N GLU A 164 26.44 -16.83 -2.32
CA GLU A 164 25.42 -17.19 -1.33
C GLU A 164 24.28 -16.16 -1.23
N ALA A 165 24.50 -14.90 -1.62
CA ALA A 165 23.47 -13.87 -1.67
C ALA A 165 22.30 -14.24 -2.60
N ILE A 166 22.55 -15.06 -3.62
CA ILE A 166 21.50 -15.54 -4.56
C ILE A 166 20.47 -16.40 -3.81
N ALA A 167 20.92 -17.30 -2.92
CA ALA A 167 20.01 -18.16 -2.16
C ALA A 167 19.14 -17.35 -1.18
N LEU A 168 19.71 -16.33 -0.53
CA LEU A 168 18.95 -15.44 0.36
C LEU A 168 17.86 -14.66 -0.40
N ALA A 169 18.23 -14.09 -1.56
CA ALA A 169 17.26 -13.37 -2.39
C ALA A 169 16.18 -14.30 -2.97
N ASP A 170 16.52 -15.53 -3.32
CA ASP A 170 15.57 -16.52 -3.79
C ASP A 170 14.53 -16.85 -2.73
N ALA A 171 14.97 -17.13 -1.48
CA ALA A 171 14.09 -17.39 -0.35
C ALA A 171 13.16 -16.20 -0.06
N PHE A 172 13.72 -14.98 0.03
CA PHE A 172 12.92 -13.77 0.20
C PHE A 172 11.86 -13.60 -0.89
N CYS A 173 12.24 -13.80 -2.15
CA CYS A 173 11.33 -13.67 -3.28
C CYS A 173 10.23 -14.73 -3.29
N LEU A 174 10.47 -15.94 -2.80
CA LEU A 174 9.44 -16.95 -2.65
C LEU A 174 8.36 -16.51 -1.67
N GLU A 175 8.76 -16.10 -0.48
CA GLU A 175 7.82 -15.58 0.53
C GLU A 175 7.08 -14.31 0.06
N ALA A 176 7.78 -13.38 -0.60
CA ALA A 176 7.16 -12.18 -1.16
C ALA A 176 6.08 -12.53 -2.19
N ARG A 177 6.28 -13.56 -3.00
CA ARG A 177 5.27 -14.03 -3.96
C ARG A 177 4.01 -14.54 -3.29
N ASP A 178 4.13 -15.22 -2.17
CA ASP A 178 2.98 -15.72 -1.41
C ASP A 178 2.19 -14.55 -0.80
N ARG A 179 2.88 -13.55 -0.23
CA ARG A 179 2.24 -12.31 0.25
C ARG A 179 1.53 -11.56 -0.87
N ILE A 180 2.16 -11.42 -2.03
CA ILE A 180 1.56 -10.78 -3.21
C ILE A 180 0.30 -11.53 -3.66
N ALA A 181 0.35 -12.86 -3.69
CA ALA A 181 -0.80 -13.68 -4.09
C ALA A 181 -1.99 -13.45 -3.16
N ILE A 182 -1.77 -13.43 -1.84
CA ILE A 182 -2.79 -13.14 -0.83
C ILE A 182 -3.39 -11.73 -1.05
N HIS A 183 -2.54 -10.72 -1.28
CA HIS A 183 -3.03 -9.37 -1.52
C HIS A 183 -3.84 -9.24 -2.82
N PHE A 184 -3.47 -9.94 -3.90
CA PHE A 184 -4.27 -9.98 -5.12
C PHE A 184 -5.61 -10.67 -4.92
N ASP A 185 -5.64 -11.81 -4.22
CA ASP A 185 -6.87 -12.52 -3.91
C ASP A 185 -7.85 -11.64 -3.11
N GLN A 186 -7.32 -10.91 -2.15
CA GLN A 186 -8.09 -10.05 -1.28
C GLN A 186 -8.35 -8.63 -1.84
N LEU A 187 -7.80 -8.29 -3.01
CA LEU A 187 -7.78 -6.91 -3.51
C LEU A 187 -9.18 -6.26 -3.55
N PHE A 188 -10.18 -7.04 -3.95
CA PHE A 188 -11.58 -6.62 -3.97
C PHE A 188 -12.39 -7.35 -2.90
N GLY A 189 -11.85 -7.45 -1.69
CA GLY A 189 -12.39 -8.24 -0.59
C GLY A 189 -13.88 -8.01 -0.36
N ALA A 190 -14.66 -9.09 -0.35
CA ALA A 190 -16.09 -9.04 -0.14
C ALA A 190 -16.48 -8.59 1.28
N ASN A 191 -15.58 -8.80 2.24
CA ASN A 191 -15.82 -8.52 3.67
C ASN A 191 -15.54 -7.07 4.07
N ASP A 192 -14.84 -6.29 3.23
CA ASP A 192 -14.46 -4.90 3.55
C ASP A 192 -15.64 -4.02 4.00
N PRO A 193 -16.83 -4.06 3.38
CA PRO A 193 -17.96 -3.26 3.82
C PRO A 193 -18.46 -3.64 5.22
N ALA A 194 -18.44 -4.93 5.55
CA ALA A 194 -18.85 -5.40 6.87
C ALA A 194 -17.85 -4.97 7.96
N LEU A 195 -16.57 -5.14 7.68
CA LEU A 195 -15.49 -4.70 8.58
C LEU A 195 -15.53 -3.18 8.80
N TYR A 196 -15.75 -2.40 7.75
CA TYR A 196 -15.90 -0.95 7.85
C TYR A 196 -17.08 -0.56 8.73
N LYS A 197 -18.23 -1.25 8.57
CA LYS A 197 -19.41 -1.02 9.43
C LYS A 197 -19.10 -1.24 10.90
N VAL A 198 -18.43 -2.34 11.23
CA VAL A 198 -18.02 -2.65 12.61
C VAL A 198 -17.04 -1.62 13.14
N ALA A 199 -16.05 -1.22 12.35
CA ALA A 199 -15.10 -0.17 12.73
C ALA A 199 -15.82 1.15 13.07
N MET A 200 -16.81 1.54 12.27
CA MET A 200 -17.61 2.73 12.54
C MET A 200 -18.46 2.59 13.83
N GLN A 201 -18.92 1.40 14.17
CA GLN A 201 -19.61 1.13 15.43
C GLN A 201 -18.66 1.26 16.62
N VAL A 202 -17.43 0.75 16.50
CA VAL A 202 -16.37 0.93 17.52
C VAL A 202 -16.10 2.42 17.76
N LEU A 203 -15.93 3.20 16.69
CA LEU A 203 -15.71 4.64 16.81
C LEU A 203 -16.87 5.40 17.47
N LYS A 204 -18.10 4.90 17.32
CA LYS A 204 -19.28 5.44 18.01
C LYS A 204 -19.39 5.01 19.46
N GLY A 205 -18.50 4.14 19.94
CA GLY A 205 -18.54 3.60 21.31
C GLY A 205 -19.57 2.48 21.51
N GLU A 206 -20.20 1.95 20.47
CA GLU A 206 -21.19 0.87 20.55
C GLU A 206 -20.58 -0.43 21.13
N HIS A 207 -19.26 -0.56 21.11
CA HIS A 207 -18.51 -1.70 21.61
C HIS A 207 -17.64 -1.39 22.85
N ALA A 208 -17.94 -0.31 23.60
CA ALA A 208 -17.18 0.08 24.80
C ALA A 208 -17.15 -1.02 25.89
N TRP A 209 -18.07 -1.98 25.86
CA TRP A 209 -18.08 -3.15 26.75
C TRP A 209 -16.83 -4.03 26.60
N LEU A 210 -16.14 -3.99 25.45
CA LEU A 210 -14.86 -4.70 25.23
C LEU A 210 -13.72 -4.17 26.13
N GLU A 211 -13.85 -2.95 26.62
CA GLU A 211 -12.87 -2.36 27.53
C GLU A 211 -13.09 -2.79 29.00
N GLN A 212 -14.24 -3.41 29.30
CA GLN A 212 -14.54 -3.89 30.65
C GLN A 212 -13.62 -5.07 31.00
N GLY A 213 -13.00 -4.98 32.17
CA GLY A 213 -12.07 -6.00 32.65
C GLY A 213 -10.63 -5.82 32.18
N ILE A 214 -10.32 -4.82 31.37
CA ILE A 214 -8.93 -4.45 31.08
C ILE A 214 -8.36 -3.79 32.34
N VAL A 215 -7.37 -4.46 32.95
CA VAL A 215 -6.63 -3.90 34.09
C VAL A 215 -5.67 -2.84 33.58
N SER A 216 -5.96 -1.58 33.89
CA SER A 216 -4.99 -0.49 33.66
C SER A 216 -3.88 -0.62 34.70
N SER A 217 -2.64 -0.79 34.26
CA SER A 217 -1.46 -0.77 35.11
C SER A 217 -1.14 0.62 35.67
N VAL A 218 -1.81 1.66 35.17
CA VAL A 218 -1.71 3.01 35.68
C VAL A 218 -3.02 3.33 36.42
N PRO A 219 -2.97 3.64 37.73
CA PRO A 219 -4.13 4.14 38.45
C PRO A 219 -4.59 5.45 37.77
N HIS A 220 -5.74 5.43 37.11
CA HIS A 220 -6.30 6.62 36.50
C HIS A 220 -6.86 7.50 37.63
N PRO A 221 -6.30 8.70 37.91
CA PRO A 221 -6.72 9.50 39.04
C PRO A 221 -8.16 10.02 38.95
N ASP A 222 -8.86 9.86 37.82
CA ASP A 222 -10.14 10.51 37.58
C ASP A 222 -11.23 9.66 36.88
N LYS A 223 -11.30 8.35 37.14
CA LYS A 223 -12.54 7.61 36.76
C LYS A 223 -13.77 8.10 37.54
N ALA A 224 -13.57 8.83 38.62
CA ALA A 224 -14.66 9.33 39.48
C ALA A 224 -15.33 10.63 38.96
N LYS A 225 -14.76 11.31 37.97
CA LYS A 225 -15.25 12.64 37.53
C LYS A 225 -15.68 12.73 36.07
N ARG A 226 -15.68 11.67 35.30
CA ARG A 226 -16.36 11.67 34.00
C ARG A 226 -17.87 11.57 34.22
N ARG A 227 -18.50 12.70 34.54
CA ARG A 227 -19.91 12.92 34.22
C ARG A 227 -20.10 12.55 32.74
N PRO A 228 -21.17 11.86 32.38
CA PRO A 228 -21.56 11.74 30.99
C PRO A 228 -21.84 13.16 30.49
N THR A 229 -20.88 13.78 29.87
CA THR A 229 -21.13 14.96 29.05
C THR A 229 -21.95 14.43 27.89
N GLY A 230 -23.24 14.73 27.98
CA GLY A 230 -24.16 14.50 26.88
C GLY A 230 -23.61 15.07 25.60
N GLY A 231 -23.80 14.33 24.56
CA GLY A 231 -23.66 14.58 23.15
C GLY A 231 -22.83 15.79 22.72
N GLY A 232 -21.74 15.54 22.04
CA GLY A 232 -20.92 16.53 21.39
C GLY A 232 -19.54 16.02 21.04
N GLY A 233 -19.46 14.78 20.55
CA GLY A 233 -18.28 14.33 19.81
C GLY A 233 -18.25 15.12 18.52
N ALA A 234 -17.32 16.08 18.40
CA ALA A 234 -17.06 16.72 17.13
C ALA A 234 -16.77 15.61 16.10
N VAL A 235 -17.75 15.37 15.26
CA VAL A 235 -17.53 14.68 13.99
C VAL A 235 -16.49 15.55 13.30
N LEU A 236 -15.30 15.00 13.11
CA LEU A 236 -14.35 15.60 12.17
C LEU A 236 -15.05 15.54 10.82
N ASP A 237 -15.63 16.66 10.43
CA ASP A 237 -16.22 16.83 9.11
C ASP A 237 -15.17 16.46 8.09
N ALA A 238 -15.47 15.45 7.29
CA ALA A 238 -14.62 15.01 6.19
C ALA A 238 -14.35 16.15 5.18
N ASP A 239 -15.15 17.20 5.23
CA ASP A 239 -15.04 18.39 4.39
C ASP A 239 -13.93 19.37 4.86
N ALA A 240 -13.49 19.28 6.12
CA ALA A 240 -12.41 20.15 6.62
C ALA A 240 -11.01 19.72 6.14
N VAL A 241 -10.83 18.46 5.75
CA VAL A 241 -9.54 17.96 5.26
C VAL A 241 -9.30 18.36 3.79
N THR A 242 -10.36 18.63 3.03
CA THR A 242 -10.25 19.08 1.64
C THR A 242 -9.90 20.55 1.50
N ALA A 243 -10.20 21.38 2.49
CA ALA A 243 -9.95 22.82 2.44
C ALA A 243 -8.48 23.22 2.68
N THR A 244 -7.68 22.38 3.30
CA THR A 244 -6.28 22.72 3.67
C THR A 244 -5.26 22.39 2.57
N VAL A 245 -5.64 21.67 1.51
CA VAL A 245 -4.74 21.29 0.41
C VAL A 245 -4.83 22.25 -0.80
N GLY A 246 -5.78 23.20 -0.78
CA GLY A 246 -6.01 24.14 -1.87
C GLY A 246 -5.31 25.52 -1.75
N ALA A 247 -4.53 25.78 -0.72
CA ALA A 247 -3.98 27.10 -0.43
C ALA A 247 -2.44 27.15 -0.39
N THR A 248 -1.75 26.48 -1.31
CA THR A 248 -0.34 26.75 -1.55
C THR A 248 -0.03 26.49 -3.02
N GLN A 249 -0.25 27.49 -3.82
CA GLN A 249 0.49 27.80 -5.04
C GLN A 249 1.08 29.16 -4.87
#